data_4b2dbdb8040051d68944012543a7d2cf
#
_entry.id   4b2dbdb8040051d68944012543a7d2cf
#
_cell.length_a   1.000
_cell.length_b   1.000
_cell.length_c   1.000
_cell.angle_alpha   90.00
_cell.angle_beta   90.00
_cell.angle_gamma   90.00
#
_symmetry.space_group_name_H-M   'P 1'
#
loop_
_entity.id
_entity.type
_entity.pdbx_description
1 polymer ?
#
loop_
_entity_poly.entity_id
_entity_poly.type
_entity_poly.pdbx_seq_one_letter_code
_entity_poly.pdbx_strand_id
1 'polypeptide(L)'
;MAISASVQALIAGEQVAGSKLSGKMLDELMAEGLLSVVTRGSRKSYRAHDVEALKRFLIDKDENYRVLEVKAFDSRASMAAETGNSKLWKVRSCPGFPVNSYEPIECQLNGEPFVVNPQNGSFLFITEWNHFSIPEDVTVIGIENMENFRLIRQQRSFFEKYQRMHGLSVKSLFVSRYPQSTDLRQWLMTIPNHYLHFGDFDLAGIHIYQYEFLQYLGSKRSSFLIPNDIESRLASGSRKRYDEQYARFGEISSESQELQGLINLINRYRNGYDQEGYIPHLS
;
A
#
# COMPACT_ATOMS: atom_id res chain seq x y z
N MET A 1 22.49 -10.86 10.50
CA MET A 1 21.74 -9.57 10.54
C MET A 1 21.32 -9.25 9.12
N ALA A 2 20.09 -8.76 8.87
CA ALA A 2 19.68 -8.46 7.48
C ALA A 2 20.50 -7.32 6.89
N ILE A 3 20.86 -7.42 5.60
CA ILE A 3 21.48 -6.34 4.86
C ILE A 3 20.51 -5.15 4.81
N SER A 4 20.95 -4.00 5.29
CA SER A 4 20.09 -2.82 5.38
C SER A 4 19.68 -2.33 3.99
N ALA A 5 18.47 -1.76 3.87
CA ALA A 5 18.00 -1.17 2.61
C ALA A 5 18.94 -0.08 2.08
N SER A 6 19.65 0.61 2.97
CA SER A 6 20.64 1.63 2.60
C SER A 6 21.87 1.04 1.93
N VAL A 7 22.37 -0.10 2.42
CA VAL A 7 23.48 -0.82 1.79
C VAL A 7 23.07 -1.39 0.43
N GLN A 8 21.84 -1.91 0.33
CA GLN A 8 21.29 -2.40 -0.93
C GLN A 8 21.21 -1.28 -1.98
N ALA A 9 20.73 -0.09 -1.58
CA ALA A 9 20.67 1.08 -2.46
C ALA A 9 22.06 1.54 -2.92
N LEU A 10 23.08 1.54 -2.02
CA LEU A 10 24.46 1.85 -2.41
C LEU A 10 25.01 0.87 -3.44
N ILE A 11 24.72 -0.43 -3.28
CA ILE A 11 25.15 -1.49 -4.21
C ILE A 11 24.41 -1.39 -5.55
N ALA A 12 23.17 -0.89 -5.54
CA ALA A 12 22.42 -0.57 -6.77
C ALA A 12 22.92 0.73 -7.44
N GLY A 13 23.94 1.39 -6.89
CA GLY A 13 24.48 2.65 -7.41
C GLY A 13 23.61 3.88 -7.09
N GLU A 14 22.65 3.75 -6.19
CA GLU A 14 21.77 4.84 -5.76
C GLU A 14 22.42 5.76 -4.73
N GLN A 15 21.86 6.97 -4.61
CA GLN A 15 22.26 7.92 -3.56
C GLN A 15 21.49 7.66 -2.26
N VAL A 16 22.19 7.60 -1.15
CA VAL A 16 21.64 7.36 0.18
C VAL A 16 21.95 8.54 1.11
N ALA A 17 20.93 9.04 1.80
CA ALA A 17 21.13 10.09 2.81
C ALA A 17 21.96 9.57 3.98
N GLY A 18 22.88 10.37 4.51
CA GLY A 18 23.76 9.98 5.61
C GLY A 18 23.01 9.53 6.87
N SER A 19 21.83 10.11 7.14
CA SER A 19 20.95 9.70 8.25
C SER A 19 20.38 8.29 8.14
N LYS A 20 20.45 7.67 6.94
CA LYS A 20 19.98 6.29 6.70
C LYS A 20 21.10 5.24 6.84
N LEU A 21 22.35 5.66 7.02
CA LEU A 21 23.49 4.80 7.29
C LEU A 21 23.83 4.87 8.79
N SER A 22 24.26 3.76 9.39
CA SER A 22 24.79 3.83 10.75
C SER A 22 26.11 4.63 10.73
N GLY A 23 26.34 5.48 11.73
CA GLY A 23 27.55 6.31 11.80
C GLY A 23 28.82 5.46 11.64
N LYS A 24 28.90 4.34 12.36
CA LYS A 24 30.05 3.43 12.29
C LYS A 24 30.31 2.90 10.88
N MET A 25 29.25 2.46 10.17
CA MET A 25 29.38 1.95 8.79
C MET A 25 29.76 3.08 7.83
N LEU A 26 29.18 4.26 7.99
CA LEU A 26 29.49 5.41 7.16
C LEU A 26 30.96 5.81 7.30
N ASP A 27 31.45 5.90 8.55
CA ASP A 27 32.84 6.27 8.83
C ASP A 27 33.82 5.25 8.24
N GLU A 28 33.54 3.95 8.37
CA GLU A 28 34.35 2.88 7.79
C GLU A 28 34.40 2.95 6.26
N LEU A 29 33.23 3.05 5.60
CA LEU A 29 33.16 3.11 4.13
C LEU A 29 33.79 4.38 3.55
N MET A 30 33.74 5.49 4.31
CA MET A 30 34.44 6.72 3.94
C MET A 30 35.94 6.61 4.13
N ALA A 31 36.42 5.99 5.21
CA ALA A 31 37.83 5.76 5.46
C ALA A 31 38.50 4.89 4.38
N GLU A 32 37.76 3.91 3.88
CA GLU A 32 38.21 3.02 2.80
C GLU A 32 38.02 3.64 1.40
N GLY A 33 37.55 4.89 1.30
CA GLY A 33 37.34 5.58 0.02
C GLY A 33 36.26 4.97 -0.88
N LEU A 34 35.36 4.16 -0.32
CA LEU A 34 34.33 3.42 -1.05
C LEU A 34 33.09 4.27 -1.38
N LEU A 35 32.94 5.44 -0.73
CA LEU A 35 31.80 6.33 -0.93
C LEU A 35 32.24 7.71 -1.44
N SER A 36 31.48 8.24 -2.38
CA SER A 36 31.53 9.64 -2.80
C SER A 36 30.43 10.45 -2.11
N VAL A 37 30.77 11.66 -1.65
CA VAL A 37 29.82 12.59 -1.02
C VAL A 37 29.16 13.44 -2.10
N VAL A 38 27.84 13.50 -2.08
CA VAL A 38 27.06 14.42 -2.93
C VAL A 38 26.35 15.43 -2.02
N THR A 39 26.71 16.69 -2.15
CA THR A 39 26.14 17.77 -1.32
C THR A 39 25.09 18.55 -2.13
N ARG A 40 23.91 18.74 -1.55
CA ARG A 40 22.88 19.65 -2.06
C ARG A 40 22.42 20.58 -0.92
N GLY A 41 22.90 21.82 -0.94
CA GLY A 41 22.73 22.75 0.17
C GLY A 41 23.35 22.19 1.47
N SER A 42 22.59 22.15 2.55
CA SER A 42 23.03 21.59 3.85
C SER A 42 22.92 20.06 3.94
N ARG A 43 22.36 19.39 2.94
CA ARG A 43 22.12 17.93 2.97
C ARG A 43 23.25 17.18 2.29
N LYS A 44 23.80 16.18 3.00
CA LYS A 44 24.79 15.25 2.47
C LYS A 44 24.13 13.91 2.14
N SER A 45 24.40 13.40 0.94
CA SER A 45 24.09 12.05 0.52
C SER A 45 25.36 11.36 0.02
N TYR A 46 25.35 10.05 -0.01
CA TYR A 46 26.50 9.22 -0.32
C TYR A 46 26.13 8.27 -1.46
N ARG A 47 27.09 7.99 -2.31
CA ARG A 47 26.98 7.03 -3.40
C ARG A 47 28.24 6.17 -3.42
N ALA A 48 28.11 4.90 -3.79
CA ALA A 48 29.29 4.07 -4.01
C ALA A 48 30.19 4.68 -5.10
N HIS A 49 31.47 4.78 -4.80
CA HIS A 49 32.49 5.24 -5.77
C HIS A 49 32.74 4.14 -6.81
N ASP A 50 32.91 2.91 -6.34
CA ASP A 50 32.99 1.68 -7.12
C ASP A 50 32.13 0.61 -6.41
N VAL A 51 31.08 0.14 -7.09
CA VAL A 51 30.12 -0.82 -6.55
C VAL A 51 30.78 -2.18 -6.30
N GLU A 52 31.68 -2.60 -7.19
CA GLU A 52 32.35 -3.90 -7.05
C GLU A 52 33.40 -3.89 -5.95
N ALA A 53 34.10 -2.77 -5.75
CA ALA A 53 34.99 -2.58 -4.62
C ALA A 53 34.19 -2.57 -3.29
N LEU A 54 33.03 -1.89 -3.25
CA LEU A 54 32.14 -1.89 -2.10
C LEU A 54 31.64 -3.29 -1.76
N LYS A 55 31.21 -4.09 -2.76
CA LYS A 55 30.78 -5.47 -2.55
C LYS A 55 31.88 -6.32 -1.96
N ARG A 56 33.10 -6.28 -2.55
CA ARG A 56 34.25 -7.03 -2.05
C ARG A 56 34.56 -6.69 -0.60
N PHE A 57 34.63 -5.41 -0.27
CA PHE A 57 34.88 -4.97 1.10
C PHE A 57 33.83 -5.48 2.08
N LEU A 58 32.55 -5.44 1.71
CA LEU A 58 31.47 -5.95 2.55
C LEU A 58 31.56 -7.45 2.75
N ILE A 59 31.88 -8.22 1.71
CA ILE A 59 32.04 -9.68 1.75
C ILE A 59 33.26 -10.07 2.64
N ASP A 60 34.38 -9.37 2.51
CA ASP A 60 35.56 -9.63 3.33
C ASP A 60 35.32 -9.32 4.81
N LYS A 61 34.43 -8.35 5.10
CA LYS A 61 34.07 -7.97 6.47
C LYS A 61 33.10 -8.94 7.14
N ASP A 62 32.14 -9.47 6.41
CA ASP A 62 31.11 -10.41 6.89
C ASP A 62 30.65 -11.28 5.71
N GLU A 63 30.93 -12.58 5.81
CA GLU A 63 30.59 -13.57 4.78
C GLU A 63 29.09 -13.61 4.44
N ASN A 64 28.21 -13.12 5.32
CA ASN A 64 26.80 -12.96 5.02
C ASN A 64 26.54 -12.02 3.84
N TYR A 65 27.49 -11.17 3.48
CA TYR A 65 27.39 -10.32 2.28
C TYR A 65 27.69 -11.05 0.98
N ARG A 66 28.12 -12.34 0.99
CA ARG A 66 28.25 -13.16 -0.25
C ARG A 66 26.94 -13.28 -1.02
N VAL A 67 25.81 -13.12 -0.34
CA VAL A 67 24.48 -13.01 -0.96
C VAL A 67 24.40 -11.89 -2.02
N LEU A 68 25.28 -10.88 -1.95
CA LEU A 68 25.34 -9.79 -2.91
C LEU A 68 25.92 -10.20 -4.28
N GLU A 69 26.54 -11.37 -4.39
CA GLU A 69 27.00 -11.97 -5.63
C GLU A 69 25.85 -12.66 -6.39
N VAL A 70 24.75 -12.96 -5.68
CA VAL A 70 23.58 -13.62 -6.25
C VAL A 70 22.56 -12.55 -6.69
N LYS A 71 22.00 -12.69 -7.89
CA LYS A 71 20.85 -11.88 -8.33
C LYS A 71 19.67 -12.11 -7.38
N ALA A 72 18.87 -11.06 -7.14
CA ALA A 72 17.77 -11.00 -6.20
C ALA A 72 17.04 -12.34 -5.96
N PHE A 73 16.88 -12.71 -4.70
CA PHE A 73 16.14 -13.92 -4.32
C PHE A 73 14.65 -13.71 -4.49
N ASP A 74 13.97 -14.62 -5.16
CA ASP A 74 12.53 -14.57 -5.36
C ASP A 74 11.75 -14.94 -4.10
N SER A 75 12.37 -15.72 -3.18
CA SER A 75 11.74 -16.17 -1.95
C SER A 75 12.72 -16.27 -0.78
N ARG A 76 12.17 -16.28 0.44
CA ARG A 76 12.95 -16.60 1.65
C ARG A 76 13.46 -18.04 1.67
N ALA A 77 12.74 -18.95 1.01
CA ALA A 77 13.12 -20.35 0.90
C ALA A 77 14.36 -20.51 0.01
N SER A 78 14.40 -19.88 -1.16
CA SER A 78 15.57 -19.92 -2.04
C SER A 78 16.79 -19.28 -1.35
N MET A 79 16.59 -18.16 -0.64
CA MET A 79 17.65 -17.54 0.15
C MET A 79 18.20 -18.48 1.25
N ALA A 80 17.30 -19.15 1.98
CA ALA A 80 17.71 -20.11 3.02
C ALA A 80 18.47 -21.30 2.44
N ALA A 81 18.02 -21.83 1.29
CA ALA A 81 18.67 -22.94 0.62
C ALA A 81 20.08 -22.62 0.16
N GLU A 82 20.30 -21.41 -0.37
CA GLU A 82 21.62 -21.00 -0.91
C GLU A 82 22.57 -20.46 0.16
N THR A 83 22.06 -19.80 1.19
CA THR A 83 22.89 -19.06 2.15
C THR A 83 22.80 -19.60 3.59
N GLY A 84 21.90 -20.53 3.86
CA GLY A 84 21.59 -20.99 5.22
C GLY A 84 20.87 -19.94 6.08
N ASN A 85 20.54 -18.75 5.54
CA ASN A 85 19.96 -17.65 6.31
C ASN A 85 18.88 -16.88 5.53
N SER A 86 17.60 -17.19 5.78
CA SER A 86 16.44 -16.58 5.13
C SER A 86 16.20 -15.09 5.47
N LYS A 87 17.05 -14.46 6.28
CA LYS A 87 16.89 -13.08 6.77
C LYS A 87 17.95 -12.12 6.22
N LEU A 88 18.84 -12.56 5.34
CA LEU A 88 19.89 -11.72 4.79
C LEU A 88 19.33 -10.61 3.88
N TRP A 89 18.26 -10.91 3.17
CA TRP A 89 17.58 -9.95 2.28
C TRP A 89 16.12 -9.77 2.70
N LYS A 90 15.58 -8.57 2.51
CA LYS A 90 14.17 -8.30 2.84
C LYS A 90 13.26 -8.82 1.72
N VAL A 91 12.94 -10.12 1.76
CA VAL A 91 11.94 -10.73 0.88
C VAL A 91 10.63 -10.88 1.64
N ARG A 92 9.51 -10.53 1.00
CA ARG A 92 8.18 -10.73 1.58
C ARG A 92 7.87 -12.22 1.69
N SER A 93 7.47 -12.65 2.88
CA SER A 93 7.14 -14.05 3.14
C SER A 93 5.73 -14.44 2.69
N CYS A 94 4.84 -13.47 2.53
CA CYS A 94 3.47 -13.69 2.10
C CYS A 94 3.03 -12.50 1.22
N PRO A 95 3.28 -12.53 -0.11
CA PRO A 95 2.70 -11.58 -1.04
C PRO A 95 1.20 -11.79 -1.14
N GLY A 96 0.45 -10.77 -1.58
CA GLY A 96 -1.00 -10.86 -1.79
C GLY A 96 -1.80 -9.90 -0.94
N PHE A 97 -3.10 -10.13 -0.92
CA PHE A 97 -4.07 -9.29 -0.21
C PHE A 97 -5.30 -10.09 0.26
N PRO A 98 -5.96 -9.63 1.33
CA PRO A 98 -7.18 -10.26 1.82
C PRO A 98 -8.39 -9.87 0.97
N VAL A 99 -9.32 -10.83 0.83
CA VAL A 99 -10.60 -10.67 0.13
C VAL A 99 -11.76 -11.15 0.98
N ASN A 100 -12.93 -10.51 0.80
CA ASN A 100 -14.18 -10.86 1.44
C ASN A 100 -15.37 -10.60 0.49
N SER A 101 -16.51 -11.20 0.74
CA SER A 101 -17.75 -10.99 -0.04
C SER A 101 -18.98 -11.21 0.82
N TYR A 102 -20.12 -10.65 0.41
CA TYR A 102 -21.40 -10.93 1.06
C TYR A 102 -22.00 -12.26 0.61
N GLU A 103 -21.89 -12.53 -0.69
CA GLU A 103 -22.40 -13.71 -1.36
C GLU A 103 -21.25 -14.45 -2.07
N PRO A 104 -21.41 -15.72 -2.41
CA PRO A 104 -20.43 -16.46 -3.19
C PRO A 104 -20.13 -15.78 -4.53
N ILE A 105 -18.85 -15.61 -4.85
CA ILE A 105 -18.38 -15.11 -6.14
C ILE A 105 -17.58 -16.23 -6.81
N GLU A 106 -18.07 -16.69 -7.96
CA GLU A 106 -17.35 -17.66 -8.77
C GLU A 106 -16.20 -16.96 -9.50
N CYS A 107 -15.00 -17.37 -9.19
CA CYS A 107 -13.73 -16.80 -9.65
C CYS A 107 -12.89 -17.89 -10.31
N GLN A 108 -11.69 -17.52 -10.76
CA GLN A 108 -10.64 -18.46 -11.14
C GLN A 108 -9.36 -18.13 -10.40
N LEU A 109 -8.65 -19.16 -9.96
CA LEU A 109 -7.33 -19.06 -9.35
C LEU A 109 -6.43 -20.14 -9.95
N ASN A 110 -5.28 -19.74 -10.52
CA ASN A 110 -4.36 -20.64 -11.23
C ASN A 110 -5.02 -21.45 -12.37
N GLY A 111 -6.02 -20.87 -13.04
CA GLY A 111 -6.76 -21.52 -14.11
C GLY A 111 -7.85 -22.49 -13.66
N GLU A 112 -8.03 -22.68 -12.36
CA GLU A 112 -9.04 -23.56 -11.79
C GLU A 112 -10.23 -22.77 -11.20
N PRO A 113 -11.45 -23.33 -11.20
CA PRO A 113 -12.60 -22.72 -10.55
C PRO A 113 -12.34 -22.49 -9.06
N PHE A 114 -12.61 -21.29 -8.59
CA PHE A 114 -12.41 -20.87 -7.21
C PHE A 114 -13.59 -20.00 -6.73
N VAL A 115 -14.11 -20.28 -5.54
CA VAL A 115 -15.25 -19.53 -5.00
C VAL A 115 -14.80 -18.69 -3.80
N VAL A 116 -14.96 -17.37 -3.92
CA VAL A 116 -14.81 -16.47 -2.78
C VAL A 116 -16.10 -16.45 -1.99
N ASN A 117 -16.12 -17.15 -0.87
CA ASN A 117 -17.28 -17.26 0.03
C ASN A 117 -16.84 -17.41 1.49
N PRO A 118 -16.19 -16.39 2.09
CA PRO A 118 -15.79 -16.46 3.48
C PRO A 118 -17.02 -16.51 4.39
N GLN A 119 -16.94 -17.30 5.44
CA GLN A 119 -17.96 -17.31 6.48
C GLN A 119 -17.89 -16.04 7.34
N ASN A 120 -18.98 -15.76 8.07
CA ASN A 120 -18.97 -14.64 9.01
C ASN A 120 -17.82 -14.77 10.03
N GLY A 121 -17.08 -13.68 10.22
CA GLY A 121 -15.89 -13.67 11.08
C GLY A 121 -14.61 -14.17 10.41
N SER A 122 -14.62 -14.46 9.08
CA SER A 122 -13.45 -14.88 8.32
C SER A 122 -13.26 -14.05 7.06
N PHE A 123 -12.10 -14.19 6.44
CA PHE A 123 -11.76 -13.70 5.09
C PHE A 123 -10.77 -14.67 4.44
N LEU A 124 -10.62 -14.60 3.14
CA LEU A 124 -9.58 -15.34 2.40
C LEU A 124 -8.39 -14.42 2.15
N PHE A 125 -7.20 -14.99 1.97
CA PHE A 125 -6.00 -14.27 1.57
C PHE A 125 -5.50 -14.86 0.24
N ILE A 126 -5.44 -14.03 -0.82
CA ILE A 126 -5.02 -14.44 -2.15
C ILE A 126 -3.52 -14.18 -2.28
N THR A 127 -2.72 -15.24 -2.35
CA THR A 127 -1.26 -15.16 -2.50
C THR A 127 -0.83 -15.18 -3.96
N GLU A 128 -1.49 -15.99 -4.80
CA GLU A 128 -1.22 -16.12 -6.24
C GLU A 128 -2.09 -15.14 -7.04
N TRP A 129 -2.08 -13.86 -6.62
CA TRP A 129 -2.96 -12.81 -7.14
C TRP A 129 -2.79 -12.53 -8.62
N ASN A 130 -1.62 -12.78 -9.20
CA ASN A 130 -1.33 -12.64 -10.63
C ASN A 130 -2.10 -13.66 -11.50
N HIS A 131 -2.64 -14.71 -10.90
CA HIS A 131 -3.48 -15.74 -11.54
C HIS A 131 -4.90 -15.76 -10.98
N PHE A 132 -5.32 -14.68 -10.31
CA PHE A 132 -6.66 -14.53 -9.76
C PHE A 132 -7.52 -13.64 -10.65
N SER A 133 -8.63 -14.17 -11.15
CA SER A 133 -9.61 -13.42 -11.95
C SER A 133 -11.01 -13.54 -11.40
N ILE A 134 -11.81 -12.50 -11.62
CA ILE A 134 -13.18 -12.35 -11.12
C ILE A 134 -14.12 -11.97 -12.27
N PRO A 135 -15.45 -12.22 -12.15
CA PRO A 135 -16.42 -11.80 -13.13
C PRO A 135 -16.45 -10.28 -13.32
N GLU A 136 -16.68 -9.81 -14.54
CA GLU A 136 -16.69 -8.38 -14.87
C GLU A 136 -17.81 -7.59 -14.19
N ASP A 137 -18.92 -8.26 -13.83
CA ASP A 137 -20.07 -7.67 -13.15
C ASP A 137 -19.84 -7.41 -11.65
N VAL A 138 -18.67 -7.73 -11.13
CA VAL A 138 -18.29 -7.52 -9.72
C VAL A 138 -17.70 -6.13 -9.54
N THR A 139 -18.21 -5.35 -8.58
CA THR A 139 -17.55 -4.13 -8.10
C THR A 139 -16.48 -4.49 -7.06
N VAL A 140 -15.25 -4.04 -7.26
CA VAL A 140 -14.19 -4.22 -6.27
C VAL A 140 -14.20 -3.05 -5.30
N ILE A 141 -14.38 -3.30 -4.01
CA ILE A 141 -14.40 -2.28 -2.96
C ILE A 141 -13.13 -2.39 -2.11
N GLY A 142 -12.27 -1.40 -2.22
CA GLY A 142 -11.04 -1.30 -1.42
C GLY A 142 -11.31 -0.68 -0.08
N ILE A 143 -11.01 -1.42 0.99
CA ILE A 143 -11.17 -0.97 2.38
C ILE A 143 -9.78 -0.66 2.94
N GLU A 144 -9.58 0.56 3.40
CA GLU A 144 -8.29 0.97 3.95
C GLU A 144 -8.05 0.41 5.35
N ASN A 145 -9.05 0.49 6.23
CA ASN A 145 -8.96 0.06 7.61
C ASN A 145 -9.36 -1.41 7.80
N MET A 146 -8.54 -2.19 8.52
CA MET A 146 -8.80 -3.62 8.75
C MET A 146 -9.98 -3.89 9.69
N GLU A 147 -10.39 -2.95 10.53
CA GLU A 147 -11.58 -3.12 11.36
C GLU A 147 -12.85 -3.04 10.50
N ASN A 148 -12.94 -2.04 9.60
CA ASN A 148 -14.02 -1.97 8.61
C ASN A 148 -14.04 -3.22 7.73
N PHE A 149 -12.88 -3.69 7.27
CA PHE A 149 -12.79 -4.90 6.45
C PHE A 149 -13.27 -6.15 7.22
N ARG A 150 -12.88 -6.32 8.47
CA ARG A 150 -13.31 -7.43 9.33
C ARG A 150 -14.82 -7.40 9.60
N LEU A 151 -15.38 -6.21 9.78
CA LEU A 151 -16.79 -5.99 10.11
C LEU A 151 -17.65 -5.66 8.87
N ILE A 152 -17.19 -6.03 7.68
CA ILE A 152 -17.83 -5.65 6.42
C ILE A 152 -19.30 -6.06 6.33
N ARG A 153 -19.67 -7.22 6.88
CA ARG A 153 -21.06 -7.73 6.86
C ARG A 153 -22.03 -6.83 7.62
N GLN A 154 -21.57 -6.14 8.66
CA GLN A 154 -22.38 -5.18 9.43
C GLN A 154 -22.64 -3.88 8.63
N GLN A 155 -21.80 -3.60 7.63
CA GLN A 155 -21.86 -2.41 6.79
C GLN A 155 -22.58 -2.65 5.46
N ARG A 156 -23.22 -3.83 5.26
CA ARG A 156 -23.84 -4.23 4.00
C ARG A 156 -24.81 -3.19 3.45
N SER A 157 -25.74 -2.73 4.27
CA SER A 157 -26.76 -1.74 3.86
C SER A 157 -26.15 -0.40 3.42
N PHE A 158 -25.04 0.00 4.04
CA PHE A 158 -24.30 1.22 3.68
C PHE A 158 -23.70 1.10 2.27
N PHE A 159 -22.94 0.04 1.98
CA PHE A 159 -22.32 -0.15 0.67
C PHE A 159 -23.35 -0.39 -0.43
N GLU A 160 -24.32 -1.26 -0.23
CA GLU A 160 -25.35 -1.52 -1.25
C GLU A 160 -26.19 -0.29 -1.57
N LYS A 161 -26.52 0.54 -0.58
CA LYS A 161 -27.22 1.82 -0.81
C LYS A 161 -26.39 2.74 -1.68
N TYR A 162 -25.09 2.90 -1.36
CA TYR A 162 -24.18 3.73 -2.15
C TYR A 162 -24.06 3.22 -3.59
N GLN A 163 -23.82 1.94 -3.77
CA GLN A 163 -23.69 1.34 -5.10
C GLN A 163 -24.93 1.55 -5.98
N ARG A 164 -26.13 1.31 -5.43
CA ARG A 164 -27.39 1.54 -6.17
C ARG A 164 -27.55 3.00 -6.57
N MET A 165 -27.20 3.95 -5.71
CA MET A 165 -27.29 5.38 -6.01
C MET A 165 -26.34 5.82 -7.13
N HIS A 166 -25.19 5.14 -7.28
CA HIS A 166 -24.16 5.47 -8.28
C HIS A 166 -24.17 4.51 -9.49
N GLY A 167 -25.19 3.65 -9.62
CA GLY A 167 -25.31 2.72 -10.76
C GLY A 167 -24.24 1.62 -10.79
N LEU A 168 -23.60 1.33 -9.64
CA LEU A 168 -22.62 0.27 -9.51
C LEU A 168 -23.28 -1.08 -9.19
N SER A 169 -22.66 -2.18 -9.62
CA SER A 169 -23.12 -3.52 -9.24
C SER A 169 -23.03 -3.70 -7.73
N VAL A 170 -24.10 -4.26 -7.14
CA VAL A 170 -24.11 -4.63 -5.71
C VAL A 170 -23.39 -5.94 -5.41
N LYS A 171 -23.02 -6.70 -6.46
CA LYS A 171 -22.14 -7.87 -6.33
C LYS A 171 -20.71 -7.37 -6.03
N SER A 172 -20.27 -7.52 -4.81
CA SER A 172 -19.07 -6.86 -4.30
C SER A 172 -18.00 -7.84 -3.87
N LEU A 173 -16.78 -7.61 -4.35
CA LEU A 173 -15.57 -8.17 -3.77
C LEU A 173 -14.88 -7.09 -2.93
N PHE A 174 -14.83 -7.30 -1.62
CA PHE A 174 -14.08 -6.43 -0.72
C PHE A 174 -12.62 -6.86 -0.66
N VAL A 175 -11.73 -5.90 -0.78
CA VAL A 175 -10.27 -6.11 -0.71
C VAL A 175 -9.66 -5.12 0.28
N SER A 176 -8.56 -5.49 0.91
CA SER A 176 -7.82 -4.55 1.75
C SER A 176 -6.39 -4.36 1.26
N ARG A 177 -5.88 -3.15 1.41
CA ARG A 177 -4.49 -2.82 1.10
C ARG A 177 -3.47 -3.39 2.10
N TYR A 178 -3.93 -4.02 3.18
CA TYR A 178 -3.04 -4.67 4.16
C TYR A 178 -2.44 -5.97 3.59
N PRO A 179 -1.18 -6.31 3.85
CA PRO A 179 -0.19 -5.54 4.63
C PRO A 179 0.45 -4.39 3.83
N GLN A 180 0.18 -4.29 2.55
CA GLN A 180 0.61 -3.21 1.65
C GLN A 180 -0.18 -3.21 0.35
N SER A 181 -0.26 -2.06 -0.32
CA SER A 181 -1.10 -1.85 -1.50
C SER A 181 -0.51 -2.37 -2.82
N THR A 182 0.78 -2.68 -2.90
CA THR A 182 1.46 -2.96 -4.18
C THR A 182 0.84 -4.12 -4.95
N ASP A 183 0.61 -5.28 -4.30
CA ASP A 183 0.06 -6.46 -4.97
C ASP A 183 -1.39 -6.23 -5.38
N LEU A 184 -2.20 -5.66 -4.48
CA LEU A 184 -3.57 -5.27 -4.79
C LEU A 184 -3.64 -4.32 -5.98
N ARG A 185 -2.82 -3.28 -6.02
CA ARG A 185 -2.77 -2.33 -7.13
C ARG A 185 -2.39 -3.01 -8.43
N GLN A 186 -1.35 -3.85 -8.44
CA GLN A 186 -0.92 -4.58 -9.62
C GLN A 186 -2.03 -5.49 -10.14
N TRP A 187 -2.71 -6.20 -9.26
CA TRP A 187 -3.86 -7.02 -9.63
C TRP A 187 -5.01 -6.19 -10.22
N LEU A 188 -5.38 -5.07 -9.59
CA LEU A 188 -6.41 -4.18 -10.10
C LEU A 188 -6.11 -3.65 -11.52
N MET A 189 -4.84 -3.50 -11.87
CA MET A 189 -4.45 -3.10 -13.24
C MET A 189 -4.69 -4.20 -14.28
N THR A 190 -4.79 -5.47 -13.88
CA THR A 190 -4.99 -6.61 -14.80
C THR A 190 -6.46 -6.95 -15.06
N ILE A 191 -7.39 -6.44 -14.26
CA ILE A 191 -8.82 -6.71 -14.39
C ILE A 191 -9.59 -5.46 -14.87
N PRO A 192 -10.74 -5.60 -15.58
CA PRO A 192 -11.51 -4.46 -16.07
C PRO A 192 -12.47 -3.85 -15.04
N ASN A 193 -12.67 -4.49 -13.91
CA ASN A 193 -13.66 -4.17 -12.90
C ASN A 193 -13.55 -2.75 -12.35
N HIS A 194 -14.68 -2.15 -11.98
CA HIS A 194 -14.68 -0.86 -11.29
C HIS A 194 -14.15 -1.02 -9.87
N TYR A 195 -13.24 -0.12 -9.48
CA TYR A 195 -12.66 -0.03 -8.13
C TYR A 195 -13.28 1.14 -7.37
N LEU A 196 -13.96 0.85 -6.26
CA LEU A 196 -14.51 1.83 -5.34
C LEU A 196 -13.63 1.87 -4.08
N HIS A 197 -12.97 2.99 -3.85
CA HIS A 197 -12.09 3.16 -2.68
C HIS A 197 -12.87 3.69 -1.48
N PHE A 198 -12.82 3.00 -0.36
CA PHE A 198 -13.35 3.44 0.91
C PHE A 198 -12.18 3.61 1.90
N GLY A 199 -11.81 4.85 2.12
CA GLY A 199 -10.71 5.28 2.98
C GLY A 199 -11.16 6.32 3.99
N ASP A 200 -10.21 6.84 4.78
CA ASP A 200 -10.46 7.93 5.70
C ASP A 200 -10.80 9.23 4.93
N PHE A 201 -11.72 9.99 5.49
CA PHE A 201 -12.15 11.28 4.94
C PHE A 201 -11.27 12.40 5.50
N ASP A 202 -9.99 12.34 5.13
CA ASP A 202 -8.97 13.30 5.49
C ASP A 202 -7.96 13.48 4.33
N LEU A 203 -7.02 14.43 4.46
CA LEU A 203 -6.08 14.73 3.39
C LEU A 203 -5.15 13.55 3.07
N ALA A 204 -4.79 12.74 4.05
CA ALA A 204 -3.94 11.57 3.86
C ALA A 204 -4.68 10.43 3.14
N GLY A 205 -5.94 10.13 3.49
CA GLY A 205 -6.77 9.13 2.83
C GLY A 205 -7.02 9.48 1.35
N ILE A 206 -7.29 10.76 1.07
CA ILE A 206 -7.39 11.23 -0.34
C ILE A 206 -6.06 11.06 -1.07
N HIS A 207 -4.94 11.42 -0.44
CA HIS A 207 -3.61 11.22 -1.02
C HIS A 207 -3.34 9.75 -1.33
N ILE A 208 -3.66 8.83 -0.42
CA ILE A 208 -3.54 7.39 -0.63
C ILE A 208 -4.33 6.97 -1.87
N TYR A 209 -5.61 7.35 -1.97
CA TYR A 209 -6.42 7.02 -3.13
C TYR A 209 -5.81 7.55 -4.44
N GLN A 210 -5.42 8.82 -4.48
CA GLN A 210 -4.88 9.44 -5.69
C GLN A 210 -3.57 8.80 -6.15
N TYR A 211 -2.62 8.59 -5.23
CA TYR A 211 -1.27 8.15 -5.57
C TYR A 211 -1.07 6.63 -5.54
N GLU A 212 -1.92 5.88 -4.85
CA GLU A 212 -1.80 4.43 -4.84
C GLU A 212 -2.75 3.74 -5.84
N PHE A 213 -3.87 4.38 -6.23
CA PHE A 213 -4.89 3.76 -7.07
C PHE A 213 -5.28 4.61 -8.29
N LEU A 214 -5.80 5.83 -8.11
CA LEU A 214 -6.37 6.64 -9.20
C LEU A 214 -5.38 6.86 -10.34
N GLN A 215 -4.12 7.20 -10.05
CA GLN A 215 -3.10 7.42 -11.08
C GLN A 215 -2.81 6.21 -11.97
N TYR A 216 -3.11 4.98 -11.49
CA TYR A 216 -2.89 3.74 -12.23
C TYR A 216 -4.16 3.22 -12.92
N LEU A 217 -5.32 3.42 -12.30
CA LEU A 217 -6.59 2.89 -12.79
C LEU A 217 -7.36 3.88 -13.66
N GLY A 218 -7.13 5.17 -13.43
CA GLY A 218 -7.85 6.27 -14.08
C GLY A 218 -9.26 6.48 -13.51
N SER A 219 -9.80 7.68 -13.74
CA SER A 219 -11.11 8.12 -13.21
C SER A 219 -12.32 7.38 -13.78
N LYS A 220 -12.17 6.72 -14.94
CA LYS A 220 -13.26 5.93 -15.53
C LYS A 220 -13.47 4.59 -14.82
N ARG A 221 -12.41 4.04 -14.21
CA ARG A 221 -12.41 2.73 -13.56
C ARG A 221 -12.32 2.79 -12.05
N SER A 222 -12.07 3.96 -11.48
CA SER A 222 -11.96 4.11 -10.03
C SER A 222 -12.66 5.35 -9.54
N SER A 223 -13.29 5.24 -8.35
CA SER A 223 -13.91 6.33 -7.64
C SER A 223 -13.65 6.23 -6.14
N PHE A 224 -13.69 7.36 -5.45
CA PHE A 224 -13.65 7.44 -3.99
C PHE A 224 -15.09 7.41 -3.46
N LEU A 225 -15.39 6.56 -2.48
CA LEU A 225 -16.71 6.49 -1.85
C LEU A 225 -16.91 7.73 -0.97
N ILE A 226 -17.87 8.58 -1.34
CA ILE A 226 -18.20 9.80 -0.60
C ILE A 226 -19.65 9.69 -0.10
N PRO A 227 -19.87 9.41 1.19
CA PRO A 227 -21.22 9.31 1.75
C PRO A 227 -21.96 10.65 1.74
N ASN A 228 -23.28 10.62 1.58
CA ASN A 228 -24.10 11.84 1.52
C ASN A 228 -24.09 12.66 2.83
N ASP A 229 -23.79 12.01 3.96
CA ASP A 229 -23.75 12.62 5.29
C ASP A 229 -22.34 13.07 5.69
N ILE A 230 -21.35 13.01 4.77
CA ILE A 230 -19.96 13.30 5.11
C ILE A 230 -19.74 14.73 5.61
N GLU A 231 -20.49 15.70 5.08
CA GLU A 231 -20.37 17.09 5.52
C GLU A 231 -20.73 17.24 7.00
N SER A 232 -21.82 16.60 7.46
CA SER A 232 -22.23 16.65 8.87
C SER A 232 -21.24 15.92 9.78
N ARG A 233 -20.59 14.87 9.28
CA ARG A 233 -19.57 14.12 10.03
C ARG A 233 -18.26 14.90 10.13
N LEU A 234 -17.83 15.56 9.06
CA LEU A 234 -16.68 16.44 9.09
C LEU A 234 -16.87 17.63 10.04
N ALA A 235 -18.10 18.15 10.17
CA ALA A 235 -18.38 19.22 11.14
C ALA A 235 -18.08 18.83 12.59
N SER A 236 -18.17 17.52 12.94
CA SER A 236 -17.85 16.95 14.24
C SER A 236 -16.56 16.12 14.28
N GLY A 237 -15.74 16.22 13.23
CA GLY A 237 -14.53 15.43 13.04
C GLY A 237 -13.32 15.90 13.87
N SER A 238 -12.14 15.34 13.55
CA SER A 238 -10.89 15.60 14.28
C SER A 238 -10.10 16.75 13.67
N ARG A 239 -10.07 17.90 14.39
CA ARG A 239 -9.23 19.06 14.06
C ARG A 239 -7.74 18.73 14.15
N LYS A 240 -7.34 18.01 15.20
CA LYS A 240 -5.94 17.64 15.41
C LYS A 240 -5.35 16.88 14.22
N ARG A 241 -6.13 15.93 13.65
CA ARG A 241 -5.72 15.16 12.48
C ARG A 241 -5.47 16.06 11.27
N TYR A 242 -6.36 17.01 11.03
CA TYR A 242 -6.18 17.97 9.91
C TYR A 242 -4.91 18.79 10.08
N ASP A 243 -4.67 19.36 11.27
CA ASP A 243 -3.51 20.21 11.52
C ASP A 243 -2.17 19.43 11.38
N GLU A 244 -2.14 18.15 11.78
CA GLU A 244 -0.97 17.26 11.62
C GLU A 244 -0.70 16.92 10.14
N GLN A 245 -1.74 16.82 9.31
CA GLN A 245 -1.62 16.44 7.90
C GLN A 245 -1.41 17.64 6.98
N TYR A 246 -1.86 18.82 7.35
CA TYR A 246 -1.90 20.00 6.48
C TYR A 246 -0.52 20.40 5.95
N ALA A 247 0.51 20.34 6.77
CA ALA A 247 1.89 20.68 6.36
C ALA A 247 2.41 19.78 5.21
N ARG A 248 1.86 18.57 5.08
CA ARG A 248 2.31 17.58 4.08
C ARG A 248 1.37 17.48 2.88
N PHE A 249 0.06 17.63 3.10
CA PHE A 249 -0.97 17.33 2.12
C PHE A 249 -1.93 18.51 1.86
N GLY A 250 -1.70 19.68 2.47
CA GLY A 250 -2.63 20.82 2.38
C GLY A 250 -2.84 21.39 0.98
N GLU A 251 -1.91 21.14 0.05
CA GLU A 251 -2.00 21.56 -1.35
C GLU A 251 -2.64 20.51 -2.28
N ILE A 252 -3.19 19.43 -1.72
CA ILE A 252 -3.84 18.38 -2.51
C ILE A 252 -5.05 18.95 -3.27
N SER A 253 -5.18 18.54 -4.52
CA SER A 253 -6.30 18.93 -5.39
C SER A 253 -6.73 17.75 -6.27
N SER A 254 -7.89 17.85 -6.91
CA SER A 254 -8.42 16.82 -7.80
C SER A 254 -9.12 17.42 -9.01
N GLU A 255 -8.98 16.76 -10.17
CA GLU A 255 -9.76 17.07 -11.38
C GLU A 255 -11.21 16.55 -11.29
N SER A 256 -11.47 15.54 -10.45
CA SER A 256 -12.82 15.07 -10.16
C SER A 256 -13.57 16.09 -9.31
N GLN A 257 -14.73 16.56 -9.80
CA GLN A 257 -15.56 17.52 -9.05
C GLN A 257 -16.01 16.97 -7.70
N GLU A 258 -16.36 15.68 -7.62
CA GLU A 258 -16.79 15.04 -6.38
C GLU A 258 -15.65 14.98 -5.35
N LEU A 259 -14.47 14.53 -5.77
CA LEU A 259 -13.31 14.44 -4.89
C LEU A 259 -12.80 15.84 -4.48
N GLN A 260 -12.82 16.81 -5.41
CA GLN A 260 -12.49 18.20 -5.09
C GLN A 260 -13.51 18.81 -4.11
N GLY A 261 -14.79 18.45 -4.25
CA GLY A 261 -15.83 18.83 -3.30
C GLY A 261 -15.52 18.32 -1.87
N LEU A 262 -15.10 17.06 -1.74
CA LEU A 262 -14.67 16.49 -0.45
C LEU A 262 -13.44 17.23 0.10
N ILE A 263 -12.43 17.51 -0.72
CA ILE A 263 -11.24 18.29 -0.31
C ILE A 263 -11.64 19.67 0.21
N ASN A 264 -12.56 20.34 -0.49
CA ASN A 264 -13.05 21.66 -0.08
C ASN A 264 -13.80 21.59 1.27
N LEU A 265 -14.60 20.54 1.52
CA LEU A 265 -15.26 20.33 2.81
C LEU A 265 -14.25 20.09 3.94
N ILE A 266 -13.26 19.23 3.73
CA ILE A 266 -12.17 18.96 4.69
C ILE A 266 -11.45 20.28 5.04
N ASN A 267 -11.09 21.08 4.04
CA ASN A 267 -10.42 22.37 4.24
C ASN A 267 -11.33 23.41 4.92
N ARG A 268 -12.63 23.44 4.58
CA ARG A 268 -13.62 24.35 5.17
C ARG A 268 -13.82 24.08 6.67
N TYR A 269 -14.03 22.80 7.03
CA TYR A 269 -14.23 22.40 8.42
C TYR A 269 -12.89 22.26 9.18
N ARG A 270 -11.78 22.11 8.46
CA ARG A 270 -10.45 21.82 9.00
C ARG A 270 -10.48 20.60 9.92
N ASN A 271 -11.18 19.57 9.52
CA ASN A 271 -11.35 18.32 10.25
C ASN A 271 -11.16 17.14 9.31
N GLY A 272 -10.73 15.99 9.85
CA GLY A 272 -10.82 14.68 9.23
C GLY A 272 -11.87 13.82 9.93
N TYR A 273 -12.35 12.78 9.26
CA TYR A 273 -13.30 11.82 9.81
C TYR A 273 -12.88 10.39 9.42
N ASP A 274 -12.87 9.48 10.40
CA ASP A 274 -12.42 8.11 10.22
C ASP A 274 -13.52 7.23 9.60
N GLN A 275 -13.13 6.35 8.69
CA GLN A 275 -14.07 5.41 8.06
C GLN A 275 -14.74 4.47 9.06
N GLU A 276 -14.13 4.19 10.22
CA GLU A 276 -14.69 3.39 11.30
C GLU A 276 -16.01 3.96 11.84
N GLY A 277 -16.20 5.27 11.73
CA GLY A 277 -17.46 5.92 12.12
C GLY A 277 -18.68 5.48 11.30
N TYR A 278 -18.48 4.72 10.22
CA TYR A 278 -19.54 4.09 9.42
C TYR A 278 -19.83 2.64 9.81
N ILE A 279 -19.10 2.09 10.77
CA ILE A 279 -19.45 0.79 11.39
C ILE A 279 -20.66 1.02 12.31
N PRO A 280 -21.79 0.33 12.10
CA PRO A 280 -22.93 0.44 12.98
C PRO A 280 -22.54 0.03 14.42
N HIS A 281 -22.83 0.88 15.41
CA HIS A 281 -22.70 0.48 16.79
C HIS A 281 -23.79 -0.56 17.10
N LEU A 282 -23.38 -1.76 17.48
CA LEU A 282 -24.30 -2.74 18.04
C LEU A 282 -24.70 -2.22 19.43
N SER A 283 -25.93 -1.70 19.53
CA SER A 283 -26.56 -1.33 20.78
C SER A 283 -26.96 -2.57 21.60
#